data_c0db8ba23c6ab2eec3e8e22700c8f7eb
#
_entry.id   c0db8ba23c6ab2eec3e8e22700c8f7eb
#
_cell.length_a   1.000
_cell.length_b   1.000
_cell.length_c   1.000
_cell.angle_alpha   90.00
_cell.angle_beta   90.00
_cell.angle_gamma   90.00
#
_symmetry.space_group_name_H-M   'P 1'
#
loop_
_entity.id
_entity.type
_entity.pdbx_description
1 polymer ?
#
loop_
_entity_poly.entity_id
_entity_poly.type
_entity_poly.pdbx_seq_one_letter_code
_entity_poly.pdbx_strand_id
1 'polypeptide(L)'
;MRTVAVVGLSSNELRPSNFVGFYLKRHGYRVIPVNPREAEILGESCHASLAEIGVPVDVVDVFRDPGAVPDLVDEAIAIGARALWLQFGVIHFDAAARARDAGLEVIMDRCLKIEHARHLGRMSWLGFNTGVIDARRSMYTRHSYVVAGDFVADQEHL
;
A
#
# COMPACT_ATOMS: atom_id res chain seq x y z
N MET A 1 -6.50 8.40 8.32
CA MET A 1 -6.15 7.94 6.97
C MET A 1 -7.38 7.37 6.31
N ARG A 2 -7.89 8.02 5.26
CA ARG A 2 -9.11 7.56 4.57
C ARG A 2 -9.01 7.62 3.04
N THR A 3 -7.99 8.26 2.49
CA THR A 3 -7.81 8.41 1.04
C THR A 3 -6.63 7.57 0.58
N VAL A 4 -6.88 6.63 -0.31
CA VAL A 4 -5.90 5.70 -0.87
C VAL A 4 -5.85 5.88 -2.38
N ALA A 5 -4.71 6.32 -2.91
CA ALA A 5 -4.42 6.30 -4.33
C ALA A 5 -3.86 4.93 -4.71
N VAL A 6 -4.55 4.21 -5.59
CA VAL A 6 -4.14 2.86 -6.02
C VAL A 6 -3.52 2.93 -7.41
N VAL A 7 -2.20 2.86 -7.46
CA VAL A 7 -1.42 2.94 -8.71
C VAL A 7 -1.38 1.57 -9.39
N GLY A 8 -1.87 1.51 -10.62
CA GLY A 8 -2.03 0.26 -11.35
C GLY A 8 -3.34 -0.48 -11.02
N LEU A 9 -4.33 0.24 -10.49
CA LEU A 9 -5.67 -0.32 -10.32
C LEU A 9 -6.22 -0.74 -11.69
N SER A 10 -6.80 -1.92 -11.76
CA SER A 10 -7.38 -2.48 -12.98
C SER A 10 -8.88 -2.60 -12.87
N SER A 11 -9.60 -2.38 -13.97
CA SER A 11 -11.04 -2.68 -14.09
C SER A 11 -11.34 -4.19 -14.12
N ASN A 12 -10.33 -5.01 -14.45
CA ASN A 12 -10.48 -6.46 -14.45
C ASN A 12 -10.63 -7.00 -13.02
N GLU A 13 -11.82 -7.51 -12.72
CA GLU A 13 -12.19 -8.06 -11.41
C GLU A 13 -11.33 -9.24 -10.94
N LEU A 14 -10.62 -9.92 -11.85
CA LEU A 14 -9.71 -11.01 -11.52
C LEU A 14 -8.31 -10.54 -11.13
N ARG A 15 -8.03 -9.25 -11.23
CA ARG A 15 -6.73 -8.69 -10.85
C ARG A 15 -6.68 -8.37 -9.34
N PRO A 16 -5.54 -8.66 -8.68
CA PRO A 16 -5.36 -8.36 -7.26
C PRO A 16 -5.62 -6.89 -6.90
N SER A 17 -5.25 -5.96 -7.77
CA SER A 17 -5.50 -4.54 -7.55
C SER A 17 -6.99 -4.19 -7.49
N ASN A 18 -7.82 -4.83 -8.32
CA ASN A 18 -9.26 -4.66 -8.26
C ASN A 18 -9.85 -5.16 -6.94
N PHE A 19 -9.44 -6.36 -6.50
CA PHE A 19 -9.85 -6.92 -5.21
C PHE A 19 -9.51 -6.01 -4.04
N VAL A 20 -8.32 -5.43 -4.03
CA VAL A 20 -7.89 -4.52 -2.96
C VAL A 20 -8.68 -3.22 -3.03
N GLY A 21 -8.82 -2.61 -4.20
CA GLY A 21 -9.59 -1.38 -4.37
C GLY A 21 -11.05 -1.54 -3.98
N PHE A 22 -11.70 -2.62 -4.42
CA PHE A 22 -13.07 -2.94 -4.06
C PHE A 22 -13.22 -3.15 -2.53
N TYR A 23 -12.31 -3.91 -1.93
CA TYR A 23 -12.30 -4.16 -0.49
C TYR A 23 -12.19 -2.85 0.30
N LEU A 24 -11.24 -1.99 -0.04
CA LEU A 24 -11.04 -0.70 0.63
C LEU A 24 -12.29 0.19 0.52
N LYS A 25 -12.87 0.26 -0.67
CA LYS A 25 -14.09 1.03 -0.91
C LYS A 25 -15.25 0.54 -0.03
N ARG A 26 -15.42 -0.78 0.11
CA ARG A 26 -16.42 -1.40 0.99
C ARG A 26 -16.18 -1.13 2.49
N HIS A 27 -14.96 -0.79 2.87
CA HIS A 27 -14.59 -0.43 4.25
C HIS A 27 -14.53 1.08 4.50
N GLY A 28 -15.11 1.87 3.59
CA GLY A 28 -15.30 3.31 3.78
C GLY A 28 -14.07 4.16 3.44
N TYR A 29 -13.08 3.61 2.73
CA TYR A 29 -11.97 4.36 2.19
C TYR A 29 -12.35 5.04 0.88
N ARG A 30 -11.86 6.24 0.68
CA ARG A 30 -11.88 6.89 -0.62
C ARG A 30 -10.76 6.30 -1.46
N VAL A 31 -11.11 5.53 -2.47
CA VAL A 31 -10.16 4.92 -3.41
C VAL A 31 -10.05 5.82 -4.64
N ILE A 32 -8.84 6.21 -4.98
CA ILE A 32 -8.54 7.01 -6.17
C ILE A 32 -7.75 6.14 -7.14
N PRO A 33 -8.33 5.74 -8.28
CA PRO A 33 -7.63 4.97 -9.29
C PRO A 33 -6.55 5.81 -9.98
N VAL A 34 -5.34 5.24 -10.12
CA VAL A 34 -4.28 5.81 -10.93
C VAL A 34 -3.90 4.80 -12.01
N ASN A 35 -4.41 5.04 -13.22
CA ASN A 35 -4.16 4.20 -14.38
C ASN A 35 -4.32 5.04 -15.67
N PRO A 36 -3.25 5.25 -16.46
CA PRO A 36 -3.31 6.08 -17.66
C PRO A 36 -4.08 5.43 -18.82
N ARG A 37 -4.47 4.16 -18.71
CA ARG A 37 -5.12 3.40 -19.78
C ARG A 37 -6.64 3.30 -19.63
N GLU A 38 -7.18 3.72 -18.51
CA GLU A 38 -8.61 3.58 -18.20
C GLU A 38 -9.19 4.92 -17.75
N ALA A 39 -10.43 5.19 -18.11
CA ALA A 39 -11.10 6.43 -17.75
C ALA A 39 -11.82 6.34 -16.40
N GLU A 40 -12.34 5.16 -16.07
CA GLU A 40 -13.10 4.92 -14.85
C GLU A 40 -12.87 3.50 -14.33
N ILE A 41 -12.70 3.33 -13.04
CA ILE A 41 -12.60 2.02 -12.37
C ILE A 41 -13.35 2.08 -11.04
N LEU A 42 -14.18 1.07 -10.75
CA LEU A 42 -15.00 0.97 -9.54
C LEU A 42 -15.93 2.18 -9.33
N GLY A 43 -16.36 2.83 -10.41
CA GLY A 43 -17.20 4.02 -10.37
C GLY A 43 -16.47 5.31 -9.96
N GLU A 44 -15.15 5.31 -10.05
CA GLU A 44 -14.29 6.47 -9.79
C GLU A 44 -13.49 6.83 -11.04
N SER A 45 -13.38 8.12 -11.34
CA SER A 45 -12.55 8.60 -12.44
C SER A 45 -11.09 8.28 -12.20
N CYS A 46 -10.40 7.78 -13.24
CA CYS A 46 -8.98 7.51 -13.19
C CYS A 46 -8.15 8.78 -13.40
N HIS A 47 -7.01 8.83 -12.73
CA HIS A 47 -5.94 9.81 -12.98
C HIS A 47 -4.80 9.11 -13.72
N ALA A 48 -4.12 9.81 -14.62
CA ALA A 48 -3.00 9.23 -15.35
C ALA A 48 -1.74 9.11 -14.48
N SER A 49 -1.58 10.01 -13.50
CA SER A 49 -0.46 10.03 -12.55
C SER A 49 -0.93 10.49 -11.17
N LEU A 50 -0.07 10.34 -10.15
CA LEU A 50 -0.33 10.86 -8.81
C LEU A 50 -0.41 12.40 -8.81
N ALA A 51 0.36 13.06 -9.68
CA ALA A 51 0.39 14.52 -9.78
C ALA A 51 -0.96 15.15 -10.19
N GLU A 52 -1.82 14.39 -10.86
CA GLU A 52 -3.15 14.87 -11.26
C GLU A 52 -4.19 14.83 -10.14
N ILE A 53 -3.86 14.23 -9.01
CA ILE A 53 -4.77 14.11 -7.87
C ILE A 53 -4.84 15.45 -7.14
N GLY A 54 -5.97 16.13 -7.25
CA GLY A 54 -6.18 17.46 -6.65
C GLY A 54 -6.64 17.44 -5.18
N VAL A 55 -6.48 16.33 -4.47
CA VAL A 55 -6.90 16.16 -3.06
C VAL A 55 -5.80 15.49 -2.24
N PRO A 56 -5.77 15.72 -0.91
CA PRO A 56 -4.80 15.04 -0.06
C PRO A 56 -4.92 13.52 -0.14
N VAL A 57 -3.78 12.84 -0.28
CA VAL A 57 -3.65 11.39 -0.32
C VAL A 57 -2.97 10.91 0.97
N ASP A 58 -3.60 10.01 1.69
CA ASP A 58 -2.99 9.42 2.88
C ASP A 58 -2.02 8.29 2.53
N VAL A 59 -2.43 7.40 1.63
CA VAL A 59 -1.64 6.22 1.25
C VAL A 59 -1.57 6.11 -0.27
N VAL A 60 -0.37 5.90 -0.78
CA VAL A 60 -0.12 5.49 -2.16
C VAL A 60 0.11 3.98 -2.16
N ASP A 61 -0.83 3.22 -2.72
CA ASP A 61 -0.81 1.76 -2.80
C ASP A 61 -0.40 1.32 -4.20
N VAL A 62 0.70 0.57 -4.32
CA VAL A 62 1.40 0.33 -5.59
C VAL A 62 1.25 -1.10 -6.08
N PHE A 63 0.63 -1.24 -7.25
CA PHE A 63 0.51 -2.48 -8.05
C PHE A 63 1.27 -2.35 -9.38
N ARG A 64 2.50 -1.92 -9.34
CA ARG A 64 3.38 -1.77 -10.52
C ARG A 64 4.64 -2.59 -10.36
N ASP A 65 5.34 -2.78 -11.48
CA ASP A 65 6.66 -3.43 -11.45
C ASP A 65 7.63 -2.66 -10.54
N PRO A 66 8.54 -3.35 -9.86
CA PRO A 66 9.55 -2.72 -9.00
C PRO A 66 10.34 -1.59 -9.68
N GLY A 67 10.59 -1.72 -10.98
CA GLY A 67 11.29 -0.69 -11.77
C GLY A 67 10.57 0.66 -11.85
N ALA A 68 9.25 0.70 -11.62
CA ALA A 68 8.47 1.94 -11.60
C ALA A 68 8.48 2.63 -10.22
N VAL A 69 8.96 1.95 -9.18
CA VAL A 69 8.87 2.46 -7.79
C VAL A 69 9.68 3.75 -7.58
N PRO A 70 10.89 3.93 -8.15
CA PRO A 70 11.63 5.17 -7.97
C PRO A 70 10.87 6.42 -8.38
N ASP A 71 10.23 6.41 -9.54
CA ASP A 71 9.45 7.55 -10.05
C ASP A 71 8.19 7.77 -9.20
N LEU A 72 7.53 6.69 -8.81
CA LEU A 72 6.35 6.76 -7.94
C LEU A 72 6.66 7.30 -6.54
N VAL A 73 7.86 7.04 -6.02
CA VAL A 73 8.33 7.65 -4.76
C VAL A 73 8.43 9.16 -4.91
N ASP A 74 9.03 9.64 -6.02
CA ASP A 74 9.16 11.07 -6.26
C ASP A 74 7.78 11.76 -6.40
N GLU A 75 6.86 11.13 -7.11
CA GLU A 75 5.47 11.61 -7.19
C GLU A 75 4.77 11.60 -5.83
N ALA A 76 4.91 10.52 -5.04
CA ALA A 76 4.28 10.42 -3.72
C ALA A 76 4.80 11.48 -2.74
N ILE A 77 6.10 11.77 -2.78
CA ILE A 77 6.72 12.86 -2.02
C ILE A 77 6.14 14.21 -2.48
N ALA A 78 6.09 14.44 -3.79
CA ALA A 78 5.63 15.70 -4.36
C ALA A 78 4.17 16.03 -4.00
N ILE A 79 3.29 15.04 -3.94
CA ILE A 79 1.88 15.23 -3.51
C ILE A 79 1.69 15.26 -1.99
N GLY A 80 2.76 15.06 -1.22
CA GLY A 80 2.71 15.06 0.23
C GLY A 80 1.96 13.86 0.82
N ALA A 81 2.06 12.68 0.19
CA ALA A 81 1.49 11.46 0.73
C ALA A 81 2.12 11.12 2.09
N ARG A 82 1.34 10.49 2.98
CA ARG A 82 1.83 10.12 4.31
C ARG A 82 2.50 8.75 4.34
N ALA A 83 2.02 7.83 3.50
CA ALA A 83 2.54 6.47 3.44
C ALA A 83 2.63 5.96 1.99
N LEU A 84 3.62 5.11 1.76
CA LEU A 84 3.81 4.33 0.55
C LEU A 84 3.65 2.86 0.88
N TRP A 85 2.72 2.20 0.20
CA TRP A 85 2.46 0.78 0.36
C TRP A 85 2.82 0.04 -0.93
N LEU A 86 3.86 -0.79 -0.85
CA LEU A 86 4.30 -1.63 -1.95
C LEU A 86 3.74 -3.04 -1.77
N GLN A 87 2.90 -3.48 -2.69
CA GLN A 87 2.19 -4.75 -2.63
C GLN A 87 3.14 -5.96 -2.78
N PHE A 88 2.63 -7.17 -2.68
CA PHE A 88 3.41 -8.40 -2.83
C PHE A 88 4.26 -8.39 -4.10
N GLY A 89 5.56 -8.68 -3.95
CA GLY A 89 6.53 -8.71 -5.04
C GLY A 89 7.00 -7.34 -5.52
N VAL A 90 6.43 -6.26 -5.01
CA VAL A 90 6.90 -4.90 -5.32
C VAL A 90 7.97 -4.53 -4.30
N ILE A 91 9.23 -4.78 -4.66
CA ILE A 91 10.38 -4.61 -3.77
C ILE A 91 11.42 -3.70 -4.42
N HIS A 92 11.75 -2.58 -3.77
CA HIS A 92 12.80 -1.67 -4.20
C HIS A 92 13.39 -0.93 -2.99
N PHE A 93 14.53 -1.42 -2.50
CA PHE A 93 15.12 -0.96 -1.23
C PHE A 93 15.56 0.50 -1.26
N ASP A 94 16.29 0.90 -2.30
CA ASP A 94 16.84 2.26 -2.40
C ASP A 94 15.71 3.31 -2.50
N ALA A 95 14.67 3.02 -3.28
CA ALA A 95 13.53 3.90 -3.38
C ALA A 95 12.73 3.95 -2.07
N ALA A 96 12.59 2.82 -1.38
CA ALA A 96 11.95 2.77 -0.07
C ALA A 96 12.73 3.56 0.99
N ALA A 97 14.07 3.48 0.97
CA ALA A 97 14.92 4.29 1.85
C ALA A 97 14.71 5.79 1.58
N ARG A 98 14.74 6.20 0.31
CA ARG A 98 14.52 7.59 -0.10
C ARG A 98 13.14 8.12 0.31
N ALA A 99 12.10 7.30 0.20
CA ALA A 99 10.75 7.67 0.66
C ALA A 99 10.72 7.91 2.18
N ARG A 100 11.39 7.06 2.97
CA ARG A 100 11.50 7.23 4.43
C ARG A 100 12.29 8.47 4.81
N ASP A 101 13.41 8.71 4.14
CA ASP A 101 14.24 9.90 4.38
C ASP A 101 13.45 11.19 4.10
N ALA A 102 12.49 11.12 3.18
CA ALA A 102 11.54 12.20 2.90
C ALA A 102 10.34 12.26 3.87
N GLY A 103 10.27 11.37 4.86
CA GLY A 103 9.25 11.37 5.91
C GLY A 103 8.00 10.53 5.63
N LEU A 104 7.97 9.70 4.58
CA LEU A 104 6.88 8.78 4.34
C LEU A 104 7.03 7.51 5.20
N GLU A 105 5.91 7.02 5.72
CA GLU A 105 5.86 5.63 6.20
C GLU A 105 5.90 4.67 5.01
N VAL A 106 6.76 3.64 5.04
CA VAL A 106 6.89 2.71 3.92
C VAL A 106 6.68 1.28 4.39
N ILE A 107 5.70 0.63 3.79
CA ILE A 107 5.46 -0.81 3.92
C ILE A 107 5.71 -1.46 2.57
N MET A 108 6.44 -2.56 2.55
CA MET A 108 6.90 -3.21 1.33
C MET A 108 6.66 -4.71 1.38
N ASP A 109 6.32 -5.30 0.21
CA ASP A 109 6.04 -6.74 0.06
C ASP A 109 4.90 -7.24 0.96
N ARG A 110 3.81 -6.45 1.04
CA ARG A 110 2.61 -6.75 1.84
C ARG A 110 1.33 -6.46 1.05
N CYS A 111 0.30 -7.27 1.29
CA CYS A 111 -1.02 -6.97 0.75
C CYS A 111 -1.81 -6.08 1.73
N LEU A 112 -2.10 -4.85 1.32
CA LEU A 112 -2.85 -3.88 2.14
C LEU A 112 -4.21 -4.44 2.61
N LYS A 113 -4.94 -5.15 1.77
CA LYS A 113 -6.20 -5.80 2.13
C LYS A 113 -6.02 -6.81 3.27
N ILE A 114 -4.99 -7.66 3.18
CA ILE A 114 -4.73 -8.70 4.19
C ILE A 114 -4.36 -8.04 5.52
N GLU A 115 -3.45 -7.09 5.50
CA GLU A 115 -3.02 -6.43 6.73
C GLU A 115 -4.15 -5.60 7.35
N HIS A 116 -4.94 -4.90 6.54
CA HIS A 116 -6.13 -4.21 7.04
C HIS A 116 -7.13 -5.18 7.67
N ALA A 117 -7.42 -6.31 7.03
CA ALA A 117 -8.35 -7.31 7.57
C ALA A 117 -7.84 -7.91 8.89
N ARG A 118 -6.53 -8.12 9.02
CA ARG A 118 -5.90 -8.64 10.24
C ARG A 118 -5.95 -7.66 11.41
N HIS A 119 -5.69 -6.38 11.13
CA HIS A 119 -5.52 -5.37 12.18
C HIS A 119 -6.79 -4.58 12.49
N LEU A 120 -7.61 -4.28 11.49
CA LEU A 120 -8.77 -3.41 11.62
C LEU A 120 -10.09 -4.05 11.17
N GLY A 121 -10.03 -5.18 10.49
CA GLY A 121 -11.20 -5.87 9.95
C GLY A 121 -11.76 -6.93 10.91
N ARG A 122 -12.64 -7.77 10.37
CA ARG A 122 -13.30 -8.86 11.12
C ARG A 122 -12.32 -9.86 11.72
N MET A 123 -11.17 -10.09 11.09
CA MET A 123 -10.14 -10.99 11.60
C MET A 123 -9.53 -10.46 12.90
N SER A 124 -9.34 -9.17 13.03
CA SER A 124 -8.90 -8.55 14.28
C SER A 124 -9.90 -8.80 15.41
N TRP A 125 -11.19 -8.62 15.13
CA TRP A 125 -12.26 -8.84 16.10
C TRP A 125 -12.37 -10.31 16.55
N LEU A 126 -12.04 -11.25 15.68
CA LEU A 126 -11.99 -12.70 15.99
C LEU A 126 -10.71 -13.13 16.71
N GLY A 127 -9.83 -12.23 17.10
CA GLY A 127 -8.58 -12.54 17.80
C GLY A 127 -7.42 -12.99 16.90
N PHE A 128 -7.55 -12.87 15.58
CA PHE A 128 -6.46 -13.14 14.63
C PHE A 128 -5.47 -11.99 14.46
N ASN A 129 -5.62 -10.93 15.25
CA ASN A 129 -4.70 -9.82 15.25
C ASN A 129 -3.48 -10.13 16.13
N THR A 130 -2.35 -10.34 15.51
CA THR A 130 -1.08 -10.58 16.21
C THR A 130 -0.39 -9.29 16.66
N GLY A 131 -0.89 -8.13 16.25
CA GLY A 131 -0.23 -6.83 16.49
C GLY A 131 1.05 -6.64 15.66
N VAL A 132 1.43 -7.63 14.85
CA VAL A 132 2.65 -7.62 14.06
C VAL A 132 2.29 -7.63 12.58
N ILE A 133 2.78 -6.66 11.81
CA ILE A 133 2.75 -6.70 10.35
C ILE A 133 3.92 -7.57 9.89
N ASP A 134 3.68 -8.86 9.83
CA ASP A 134 4.67 -9.86 9.41
C ASP A 134 4.16 -10.62 8.19
N ALA A 135 4.93 -10.65 7.11
CA ALA A 135 4.65 -11.46 5.93
C ALA A 135 5.42 -12.76 5.94
N ARG A 136 5.76 -13.31 7.08
CA ARG A 136 6.32 -14.64 7.04
C ARG A 136 5.36 -15.56 6.27
N ARG A 137 5.67 -15.79 5.00
CA ARG A 137 5.32 -17.05 4.38
C ARG A 137 5.93 -18.10 5.29
N SER A 138 5.11 -18.84 6.00
CA SER A 138 5.60 -19.94 6.77
C SER A 138 6.55 -20.77 5.88
N MET A 139 7.79 -20.82 6.25
CA MET A 139 8.87 -21.72 5.84
C MET A 139 9.84 -21.35 4.71
N TYR A 140 9.64 -20.33 3.85
CA TYR A 140 10.63 -20.11 2.78
C TYR A 140 10.87 -18.65 2.44
N THR A 141 11.44 -17.85 3.26
CA THR A 141 12.40 -16.76 2.97
C THR A 141 12.43 -15.75 4.10
N ARG A 142 13.58 -15.67 4.75
CA ARG A 142 13.93 -14.62 5.70
C ARG A 142 14.12 -13.33 4.93
N HIS A 143 13.14 -12.45 4.88
CA HIS A 143 13.36 -11.01 4.64
C HIS A 143 12.05 -10.28 4.89
N SER A 144 11.83 -9.87 6.12
CA SER A 144 10.73 -8.99 6.50
C SER A 144 11.23 -7.56 6.41
N TYR A 145 10.57 -6.74 5.61
CA TYR A 145 10.91 -5.33 5.47
C TYR A 145 9.75 -4.45 5.86
N VAL A 146 9.51 -4.39 7.15
CA VAL A 146 8.67 -3.34 7.75
C VAL A 146 9.61 -2.38 8.46
N VAL A 147 9.66 -1.16 8.01
CA VAL A 147 10.25 -0.07 8.79
C VAL A 147 9.15 0.98 8.95
N ALA A 148 8.36 0.83 10.01
CA ALA A 148 7.63 1.94 10.55
C ALA A 148 8.61 2.73 11.43
N GLY A 149 8.69 4.03 11.27
CA GLY A 149 9.29 4.87 12.29
C GLY A 149 8.59 4.56 13.62
N ASP A 150 9.35 4.23 14.65
CA ASP A 150 8.92 4.04 16.05
C ASP A 150 8.01 2.85 16.41
N PHE A 151 7.94 1.79 15.60
CA PHE A 151 7.49 0.49 16.07
C PHE A 151 8.66 -0.49 16.14
N VAL A 152 9.66 -0.17 16.93
CA VAL A 152 10.55 -1.17 17.50
C VAL A 152 9.80 -1.78 18.68
N ALA A 153 9.02 -2.82 18.44
CA ALA A 153 8.68 -3.73 19.51
C ALA A 153 9.93 -4.52 19.83
N ASP A 154 10.50 -4.20 20.96
CA ASP A 154 11.50 -4.98 21.68
C ASP A 154 11.22 -6.48 21.55
N GLN A 155 12.08 -7.19 20.85
CA GLN A 155 12.12 -8.65 20.89
C GLN A 155 13.56 -9.10 21.13
N GLU A 156 14.07 -8.71 22.29
CA GLU A 156 14.96 -9.58 23.03
C GLU A 156 14.10 -10.32 24.07
N HIS A 157 14.17 -11.61 24.01
CA HIS A 157 13.74 -12.69 24.90
C HIS A 157 12.61 -13.57 24.35
N LEU A 158 12.99 -14.62 23.68
CA LEU A 158 12.82 -16.07 24.00
C LEU A 158 13.31 -16.90 22.83
#